data_b2a37e73d1147501ece1b1ea3fa2d38f
#
_entry.id   b2a37e73d1147501ece1b1ea3fa2d38f
#
_cell.length_a   1.000
_cell.length_b   1.000
_cell.length_c   1.000
_cell.angle_alpha   90.00
_cell.angle_beta   90.00
_cell.angle_gamma   90.00
#
_symmetry.space_group_name_H-M   'P 1'
#
loop_
_entity.id
_entity.type
_entity.pdbx_description
1 polymer ?
#
loop_
_entity_poly.entity_id
_entity_poly.type
_entity_poly.pdbx_seq_one_letter_code
_entity_poly.pdbx_strand_id
1 'polypeptide(L)'
;MARTYFYLNKPVDRQDPEKELFELDKAGYTVVLSRTTIEHVHPYVAAAGRPELKGLLRRVAPGDSLVVLELSALGCSARDVLSTLMECRDKGISVLCVELGNVDLAGRPERQAVKTLRAIVQMEIATRSQRSQNGLKFAQERGQHTGRPASLSRHDQERVMRSLDKGLSVSEVARKFGTSRQTVMRIRASSATAATED
;
A
#
# COMPACT_ATOMS: atom_id res chain seq x y z
N MET A 1 21.09 -2.43 29.71
CA MET A 1 19.79 -2.92 30.22
C MET A 1 18.73 -2.63 29.18
N ALA A 2 17.92 -3.62 28.83
CA ALA A 2 16.77 -3.48 27.92
C ALA A 2 15.77 -2.45 28.52
N ARG A 3 15.26 -1.56 27.70
CA ARG A 3 14.28 -0.55 28.10
C ARG A 3 12.92 -0.87 27.49
N THR A 4 11.86 -0.50 28.20
CA THR A 4 10.48 -0.64 27.70
C THR A 4 9.95 0.74 27.34
N TYR A 5 9.45 0.84 26.12
CA TYR A 5 8.79 2.02 25.58
C TYR A 5 7.31 1.72 25.35
N PHE A 6 6.46 2.71 25.48
CA PHE A 6 5.03 2.61 25.30
C PHE A 6 4.60 3.51 24.16
N TYR A 7 3.72 3.01 23.31
CA TYR A 7 3.16 3.81 22.23
C TYR A 7 1.62 3.66 22.22
N LEU A 8 0.97 4.82 22.31
CA LEU A 8 -0.47 4.96 22.32
C LEU A 8 -0.90 5.83 21.14
N ASN A 9 -1.79 5.32 20.29
CA ASN A 9 -2.43 6.13 19.26
C ASN A 9 -3.88 6.42 19.67
N LYS A 10 -4.22 7.69 19.79
CA LYS A 10 -5.55 8.14 20.20
C LYS A 10 -6.17 9.02 19.13
N PRO A 11 -7.47 8.91 18.84
CA PRO A 11 -8.17 9.89 18.04
C PRO A 11 -8.05 11.31 18.63
N VAL A 12 -8.09 12.32 17.77
CA VAL A 12 -7.87 13.74 18.15
C VAL A 12 -8.92 14.26 19.16
N ASP A 13 -10.09 13.65 19.22
CA ASP A 13 -11.19 14.00 20.10
C ASP A 13 -11.04 13.47 21.56
N ARG A 14 -10.05 12.61 21.82
CA ARG A 14 -9.77 12.03 23.15
C ARG A 14 -8.37 12.38 23.61
N GLN A 15 -8.25 13.46 24.37
CA GLN A 15 -6.93 13.97 24.77
C GLN A 15 -6.32 13.30 26.01
N ASP A 16 -7.15 12.73 26.90
CA ASP A 16 -6.66 12.16 28.15
C ASP A 16 -6.25 10.69 28.00
N PRO A 17 -5.00 10.32 28.31
CA PRO A 17 -4.47 8.97 28.22
C PRO A 17 -4.71 8.11 29.49
N GLU A 18 -5.38 8.62 30.51
CA GLU A 18 -5.50 7.94 31.83
C GLU A 18 -6.04 6.52 31.69
N LYS A 19 -7.03 6.33 30.83
CA LYS A 19 -7.63 5.00 30.62
C LYS A 19 -6.62 4.02 30.03
N GLU A 20 -5.88 4.43 29.02
CA GLU A 20 -4.86 3.60 28.36
C GLU A 20 -3.67 3.34 29.27
N LEU A 21 -3.26 4.32 30.07
CA LEU A 21 -2.22 4.13 31.11
C LEU A 21 -2.67 3.14 32.18
N PHE A 22 -3.94 3.20 32.59
CA PHE A 22 -4.53 2.26 33.53
C PHE A 22 -4.58 0.82 32.95
N GLU A 23 -4.94 0.65 31.67
CA GLU A 23 -4.93 -0.66 31.01
C GLU A 23 -3.51 -1.25 30.92
N LEU A 24 -2.49 -0.42 30.70
CA LEU A 24 -1.08 -0.84 30.74
C LEU A 24 -0.66 -1.29 32.14
N ASP A 25 -1.03 -0.53 33.18
CA ASP A 25 -0.75 -0.89 34.58
C ASP A 25 -1.43 -2.20 34.95
N LYS A 26 -2.70 -2.35 34.60
CA LYS A 26 -3.48 -3.59 34.79
C LYS A 26 -2.85 -4.79 34.06
N ALA A 27 -2.20 -4.56 32.93
CA ALA A 27 -1.47 -5.60 32.20
C ALA A 27 -0.11 -5.94 32.84
N GLY A 28 0.26 -5.29 33.96
CA GLY A 28 1.47 -5.55 34.73
C GLY A 28 2.67 -4.70 34.33
N TYR A 29 2.46 -3.61 33.58
CA TYR A 29 3.55 -2.71 33.19
C TYR A 29 3.68 -1.52 34.15
N THR A 30 4.88 -1.28 34.63
CA THR A 30 5.21 0.00 35.28
C THR A 30 5.44 1.06 34.21
N VAL A 31 4.44 1.90 33.98
CA VAL A 31 4.49 2.91 32.93
C VAL A 31 5.40 4.05 33.30
N VAL A 32 6.40 4.31 32.46
CA VAL A 32 7.34 5.43 32.61
C VAL A 32 6.98 6.51 31.61
N LEU A 33 6.46 7.65 32.06
CA LEU A 33 5.98 8.74 31.21
C LEU A 33 7.05 9.25 30.23
N SER A 34 8.31 9.33 30.64
CA SER A 34 9.42 9.74 29.76
C SER A 34 9.72 8.75 28.62
N ARG A 35 9.15 7.54 28.66
CA ARG A 35 9.25 6.50 27.62
C ARG A 35 7.89 6.19 27.01
N THR A 36 6.88 6.98 27.32
CA THR A 36 5.55 6.88 26.72
C THR A 36 5.42 7.91 25.61
N THR A 37 5.04 7.46 24.45
CA THR A 37 4.77 8.30 23.27
C THR A 37 3.29 8.20 22.97
N ILE A 38 2.62 9.34 22.95
CA ILE A 38 1.20 9.46 22.63
C ILE A 38 1.09 10.19 21.30
N GLU A 39 0.36 9.62 20.38
CA GLU A 39 0.10 10.19 19.05
C GLU A 39 -1.39 10.42 18.86
N HIS A 40 -1.75 11.55 18.30
CA HIS A 40 -3.14 11.92 18.04
C HIS A 40 -3.40 11.93 16.54
N VAL A 41 -3.52 10.74 15.94
CA VAL A 41 -3.85 10.59 14.52
C VAL A 41 -5.02 9.64 14.34
N HIS A 42 -5.73 9.83 13.24
CA HIS A 42 -6.85 8.97 12.93
C HIS A 42 -6.39 7.53 12.64
N PRO A 43 -7.15 6.48 13.06
CA PRO A 43 -6.77 5.07 12.86
C PRO A 43 -6.47 4.68 11.41
N TYR A 44 -7.08 5.35 10.42
CA TYR A 44 -6.84 5.09 9.00
C TYR A 44 -5.51 5.68 8.47
N VAL A 45 -4.78 6.44 9.27
CA VAL A 45 -3.45 6.96 8.88
C VAL A 45 -2.44 5.82 8.96
N ALA A 46 -1.77 5.55 7.86
CA ALA A 46 -0.74 4.53 7.81
C ALA A 46 0.43 4.84 8.75
N ALA A 47 1.13 3.80 9.23
CA ALA A 47 2.30 3.94 10.11
C ALA A 47 3.35 4.92 9.54
N ALA A 48 3.55 4.92 8.23
CA ALA A 48 4.44 5.87 7.55
C ALA A 48 4.00 7.34 7.69
N GLY A 49 2.72 7.61 7.94
CA GLY A 49 2.15 8.94 8.19
C GLY A 49 2.11 9.34 9.67
N ARG A 50 2.64 8.54 10.60
CA ARG A 50 2.62 8.76 12.05
C ARG A 50 3.98 9.28 12.52
N PRO A 51 4.15 10.59 12.72
CA PRO A 51 5.44 11.17 13.05
C PRO A 51 5.99 10.72 14.41
N GLU A 52 5.12 10.58 15.43
CA GLU A 52 5.55 10.16 16.77
C GLU A 52 5.98 8.69 16.80
N LEU A 53 5.24 7.80 16.11
CA LEU A 53 5.66 6.41 15.95
C LEU A 53 7.02 6.32 15.26
N LYS A 54 7.23 7.06 14.17
CA LYS A 54 8.52 7.10 13.47
C LYS A 54 9.64 7.64 14.34
N GLY A 55 9.37 8.70 15.09
CA GLY A 55 10.30 9.29 16.05
C GLY A 55 10.69 8.27 17.13
N LEU A 56 9.72 7.53 17.64
CA LEU A 56 9.93 6.48 18.62
C LEU A 56 10.79 5.34 18.06
N LEU A 57 10.45 4.80 16.89
CA LEU A 57 11.19 3.71 16.24
C LEU A 57 12.64 4.07 15.85
N ARG A 58 12.98 5.36 15.79
CA ARG A 58 14.36 5.83 15.63
C ARG A 58 15.13 5.86 16.95
N ARG A 59 14.45 6.06 18.08
CA ARG A 59 15.04 6.18 19.42
C ARG A 59 15.22 4.84 20.12
N VAL A 60 14.35 3.88 19.81
CA VAL A 60 14.39 2.53 20.40
C VAL A 60 15.60 1.78 19.86
N ALA A 61 16.41 1.24 20.77
CA ALA A 61 17.63 0.50 20.42
C ALA A 61 17.38 -1.01 20.28
N PRO A 62 18.26 -1.75 19.59
CA PRO A 62 18.21 -3.21 19.56
C PRO A 62 18.23 -3.80 20.99
N GLY A 63 17.33 -4.74 21.25
CA GLY A 63 17.14 -5.35 22.57
C GLY A 63 16.13 -4.62 23.46
N ASP A 64 15.67 -3.43 23.08
CA ASP A 64 14.55 -2.76 23.77
C ASP A 64 13.19 -3.35 23.38
N SER A 65 12.15 -3.03 24.15
CA SER A 65 10.79 -3.48 23.91
C SER A 65 9.85 -2.31 23.65
N LEU A 66 8.98 -2.46 22.67
CA LEU A 66 7.86 -1.56 22.38
C LEU A 66 6.55 -2.24 22.83
N VAL A 67 5.79 -1.59 23.69
CA VAL A 67 4.49 -2.06 24.17
C VAL A 67 3.39 -1.23 23.55
N VAL A 68 2.38 -1.89 23.01
CA VAL A 68 1.15 -1.30 22.50
C VAL A 68 -0.06 -1.99 23.11
N LEU A 69 -1.18 -1.29 23.26
CA LEU A 69 -2.41 -1.89 23.74
C LEU A 69 -3.05 -2.76 22.65
N GLU A 70 -3.12 -2.25 21.44
CA GLU A 70 -3.81 -2.85 20.30
C GLU A 70 -2.92 -2.88 19.06
N LEU A 71 -3.17 -3.83 18.15
CA LEU A 71 -2.47 -3.89 16.86
C LEU A 71 -2.73 -2.65 15.99
N SER A 72 -3.90 -2.02 16.11
CA SER A 72 -4.28 -0.80 15.40
C SER A 72 -3.33 0.38 15.67
N ALA A 73 -2.64 0.37 16.80
CA ALA A 73 -1.59 1.34 17.11
C ALA A 73 -0.39 1.26 16.14
N LEU A 74 -0.12 0.10 15.55
CA LEU A 74 1.03 -0.13 14.67
C LEU A 74 0.76 0.12 13.19
N GLY A 75 -0.50 0.37 12.79
CA GLY A 75 -0.83 0.63 11.39
C GLY A 75 -2.33 0.66 11.09
N CYS A 76 -2.69 1.13 9.91
CA CYS A 76 -4.08 1.30 9.46
C CYS A 76 -4.69 0.05 8.80
N SER A 77 -3.93 -1.00 8.61
CA SER A 77 -4.36 -2.26 7.99
C SER A 77 -3.46 -3.42 8.40
N ALA A 78 -3.91 -4.65 8.21
CA ALA A 78 -3.13 -5.85 8.50
C ALA A 78 -1.76 -5.84 7.79
N ARG A 79 -1.71 -5.36 6.55
CA ARG A 79 -0.47 -5.19 5.78
C ARG A 79 0.47 -4.17 6.41
N ASP A 80 -0.07 -3.03 6.84
CA ASP A 80 0.69 -1.93 7.41
C ASP A 80 1.26 -2.33 8.79
N VAL A 81 0.45 -2.95 9.63
CA VAL A 81 0.87 -3.55 10.90
C VAL A 81 1.99 -4.57 10.69
N LEU A 82 1.84 -5.48 9.73
CA LEU A 82 2.87 -6.46 9.42
C LEU A 82 4.19 -5.80 8.99
N SER A 83 4.11 -4.73 8.20
CA SER A 83 5.29 -3.94 7.78
C SER A 83 6.03 -3.35 8.99
N THR A 84 5.29 -2.74 9.92
CA THR A 84 5.84 -2.17 11.15
C THR A 84 6.48 -3.24 12.05
N LEU A 85 5.83 -4.41 12.18
CA LEU A 85 6.39 -5.53 12.94
C LEU A 85 7.70 -6.05 12.31
N MET A 86 7.77 -6.13 10.97
CA MET A 86 8.99 -6.52 10.28
C MET A 86 10.11 -5.50 10.46
N GLU A 87 9.80 -4.20 10.40
CA GLU A 87 10.78 -3.14 10.70
C GLU A 87 11.34 -3.25 12.12
N CYS A 88 10.48 -3.47 13.14
CA CYS A 88 10.91 -3.69 14.50
C CYS A 88 11.80 -4.94 14.63
N ARG A 89 11.40 -6.03 13.99
CA ARG A 89 12.16 -7.28 13.97
C ARG A 89 13.56 -7.12 13.37
N ASP A 90 13.65 -6.40 12.26
CA ASP A 90 14.93 -6.17 11.57
C ASP A 90 15.87 -5.28 12.41
N LYS A 91 15.29 -4.38 13.21
CA LYS A 91 15.99 -3.55 14.19
C LYS A 91 16.32 -4.29 15.51
N GLY A 92 15.85 -5.51 15.69
CA GLY A 92 16.03 -6.25 16.95
C GLY A 92 15.22 -5.69 18.13
N ILE A 93 14.07 -5.06 17.85
CA ILE A 93 13.14 -4.50 18.83
C ILE A 93 12.03 -5.52 19.07
N SER A 94 11.78 -5.90 20.33
CA SER A 94 10.62 -6.70 20.70
C SER A 94 9.35 -5.86 20.66
N VAL A 95 8.23 -6.43 20.16
CA VAL A 95 6.93 -5.76 20.14
C VAL A 95 5.92 -6.58 20.93
N LEU A 96 5.44 -6.02 22.02
CA LEU A 96 4.48 -6.65 22.92
C LEU A 96 3.10 -5.97 22.74
N CYS A 97 2.07 -6.78 22.51
CA CYS A 97 0.69 -6.30 22.34
C CYS A 97 -0.19 -6.83 23.46
N VAL A 98 -0.78 -5.93 24.24
CA VAL A 98 -1.58 -6.29 25.43
C VAL A 98 -2.80 -7.11 25.04
N GLU A 99 -3.54 -6.71 24.01
CA GLU A 99 -4.73 -7.46 23.53
C GLU A 99 -4.43 -8.91 23.10
N LEU A 100 -3.15 -9.19 22.75
CA LEU A 100 -2.70 -10.52 22.35
C LEU A 100 -1.95 -11.27 23.49
N GLY A 101 -2.13 -10.84 24.74
CA GLY A 101 -1.55 -11.49 25.90
C GLY A 101 -0.04 -11.26 26.04
N ASN A 102 0.46 -10.11 25.65
CA ASN A 102 1.87 -9.71 25.83
C ASN A 102 2.89 -10.61 25.12
N VAL A 103 2.48 -11.24 24.02
CA VAL A 103 3.39 -12.05 23.21
C VAL A 103 4.27 -11.15 22.35
N ASP A 104 5.58 -11.43 22.33
CA ASP A 104 6.51 -10.73 21.43
C ASP A 104 6.22 -11.07 19.97
N LEU A 105 5.70 -10.10 19.23
CA LEU A 105 5.29 -10.23 17.83
C LEU A 105 6.47 -10.03 16.85
N ALA A 106 7.56 -9.39 17.28
CA ALA A 106 8.75 -9.19 16.46
C ALA A 106 9.85 -10.23 16.71
N GLY A 107 9.67 -11.10 17.72
CA GLY A 107 10.65 -12.09 18.15
C GLY A 107 10.99 -13.17 17.12
N ARG A 108 12.09 -13.88 17.37
CA ARG A 108 12.53 -15.05 16.59
C ARG A 108 12.53 -16.28 17.49
N PRO A 109 12.00 -17.42 17.06
CA PRO A 109 11.30 -17.67 15.78
C PRO A 109 9.96 -16.90 15.67
N GLU A 110 9.49 -16.69 14.42
CA GLU A 110 8.23 -15.97 14.17
C GLU A 110 7.05 -16.67 14.86
N ARG A 111 6.31 -15.91 15.64
CA ARG A 111 5.14 -16.40 16.40
C ARG A 111 3.97 -16.75 15.46
N GLN A 112 3.13 -17.68 15.93
CA GLN A 112 1.96 -18.14 15.17
C GLN A 112 1.01 -16.98 14.79
N ALA A 113 0.80 -16.03 15.69
CA ALA A 113 -0.01 -14.84 15.43
C ALA A 113 0.49 -14.04 14.20
N VAL A 114 1.80 -13.85 14.06
CA VAL A 114 2.41 -13.14 12.91
C VAL A 114 2.32 -13.97 11.63
N LYS A 115 2.49 -15.29 11.71
CA LYS A 115 2.28 -16.18 10.56
C LYS A 115 0.84 -16.13 10.07
N THR A 116 -0.13 -16.12 10.98
CA THR A 116 -1.55 -15.99 10.65
C THR A 116 -1.84 -14.63 10.01
N LEU A 117 -1.34 -13.53 10.60
CA LEU A 117 -1.47 -12.20 10.03
C LEU A 117 -0.89 -12.13 8.61
N ARG A 118 0.29 -12.71 8.39
CA ARG A 118 0.92 -12.79 7.07
C ARG A 118 0.06 -13.56 6.06
N ALA A 119 -0.52 -14.70 6.48
CA ALA A 119 -1.41 -15.49 5.62
C ALA A 119 -2.67 -14.70 5.23
N ILE A 120 -3.27 -13.96 6.17
CA ILE A 120 -4.43 -13.09 5.91
C ILE A 120 -4.06 -12.00 4.90
N VAL A 121 -2.93 -11.31 5.08
CA VAL A 121 -2.45 -10.28 4.15
C VAL A 121 -2.24 -10.85 2.74
N GLN A 122 -1.64 -12.04 2.61
CA GLN A 122 -1.45 -12.70 1.31
C GLN A 122 -2.80 -13.06 0.65
N MET A 123 -3.74 -13.55 1.42
CA MET A 123 -5.09 -13.85 0.94
C MET A 123 -5.80 -12.59 0.43
N GLU A 124 -5.73 -11.47 1.14
CA GLU A 124 -6.31 -10.19 0.72
C GLU A 124 -5.70 -9.69 -0.59
N ILE A 125 -4.36 -9.77 -0.74
CA ILE A 125 -3.66 -9.38 -1.96
C ILE A 125 -4.12 -10.24 -3.13
N ALA A 126 -4.14 -11.56 -2.97
CA ALA A 126 -4.56 -12.50 -4.00
C ALA A 126 -6.01 -12.24 -4.43
N THR A 127 -6.93 -12.10 -3.48
CA THR A 127 -8.35 -11.83 -3.74
C THR A 127 -8.55 -10.50 -4.48
N ARG A 128 -7.84 -9.44 -4.07
CA ARG A 128 -7.90 -8.13 -4.74
C ARG A 128 -7.39 -8.21 -6.17
N SER A 129 -6.27 -8.91 -6.39
CA SER A 129 -5.70 -9.11 -7.72
C SER A 129 -6.68 -9.86 -8.63
N GLN A 130 -7.29 -10.93 -8.12
CA GLN A 130 -8.25 -11.73 -8.88
C GLN A 130 -9.51 -10.96 -9.24
N ARG A 131 -10.05 -10.15 -8.30
CA ARG A 131 -11.19 -9.26 -8.59
C ARG A 131 -10.86 -8.25 -9.70
N SER A 132 -9.67 -7.65 -9.67
CA SER A 132 -9.22 -6.72 -10.71
C SER A 132 -9.08 -7.40 -12.06
N GLN A 133 -8.49 -8.60 -12.13
CA GLN A 133 -8.36 -9.37 -13.36
C GLN A 133 -9.73 -9.78 -13.93
N ASN A 134 -10.64 -10.23 -13.06
CA ASN A 134 -12.00 -10.58 -13.48
C ASN A 134 -12.75 -9.35 -14.02
N GLY A 135 -12.63 -8.19 -13.33
CA GLY A 135 -13.20 -6.93 -13.81
C GLY A 135 -12.70 -6.52 -15.20
N LEU A 136 -11.38 -6.68 -15.44
CA LEU A 136 -10.79 -6.43 -16.78
C LEU A 136 -11.31 -7.38 -17.83
N LYS A 137 -11.43 -8.69 -17.54
CA LYS A 137 -12.02 -9.66 -18.46
C LYS A 137 -13.45 -9.31 -18.81
N PHE A 138 -14.30 -9.03 -17.83
CA PHE A 138 -15.68 -8.61 -18.05
C PHE A 138 -15.79 -7.33 -18.89
N ALA A 139 -14.91 -6.36 -18.69
CA ALA A 139 -14.86 -5.15 -19.50
C ALA A 139 -14.48 -5.45 -20.95
N GLN A 140 -13.49 -6.33 -21.18
CA GLN A 140 -13.05 -6.77 -22.50
C GLN A 140 -14.16 -7.54 -23.24
N GLU A 141 -14.86 -8.46 -22.57
CA GLU A 141 -15.99 -9.22 -23.13
C GLU A 141 -17.15 -8.32 -23.57
N ARG A 142 -17.30 -7.14 -22.92
CA ARG A 142 -18.27 -6.10 -23.31
C ARG A 142 -17.72 -5.11 -24.34
N GLY A 143 -16.56 -5.39 -24.95
CA GLY A 143 -15.92 -4.52 -25.94
C GLY A 143 -15.39 -3.20 -25.38
N GLN A 144 -15.28 -3.08 -24.06
CA GLN A 144 -14.71 -1.88 -23.45
C GLN A 144 -13.17 -1.91 -23.54
N HIS A 145 -12.61 -0.84 -24.03
CA HIS A 145 -11.14 -0.70 -24.12
C HIS A 145 -10.56 -0.46 -22.73
N THR A 146 -9.82 -1.42 -22.19
CA THR A 146 -9.25 -1.40 -20.82
C THR A 146 -7.88 -0.73 -20.73
N GLY A 147 -7.44 -0.04 -21.78
CA GLY A 147 -6.16 0.66 -21.84
C GLY A 147 -6.26 2.18 -21.88
N ARG A 148 -5.12 2.85 -21.98
CA ARG A 148 -5.08 4.30 -22.22
C ARG A 148 -5.86 4.61 -23.49
N PRO A 149 -6.79 5.59 -23.47
CA PRO A 149 -7.53 5.99 -24.66
C PRO A 149 -6.59 6.25 -25.84
N ALA A 150 -7.02 5.90 -27.04
CA ALA A 150 -6.27 6.18 -28.23
C ALA A 150 -6.04 7.69 -28.35
N SER A 151 -4.82 8.11 -28.68
CA SER A 151 -4.45 9.51 -28.83
C SER A 151 -5.13 10.21 -30.00
N LEU A 152 -5.67 9.42 -30.96
CA LEU A 152 -6.41 9.91 -32.09
C LEU A 152 -7.78 9.21 -32.13
N SER A 153 -8.84 9.97 -32.44
CA SER A 153 -10.17 9.45 -32.65
C SER A 153 -10.20 8.46 -33.85
N ARG A 154 -11.23 7.59 -33.92
CA ARG A 154 -11.37 6.66 -35.05
C ARG A 154 -11.43 7.40 -36.39
N HIS A 155 -12.14 8.51 -36.45
CA HIS A 155 -12.20 9.38 -37.61
C HIS A 155 -10.81 9.96 -37.98
N ASP A 156 -10.00 10.38 -37.00
CA ASP A 156 -8.66 10.87 -37.27
C ASP A 156 -7.70 9.75 -37.72
N GLN A 157 -7.85 8.53 -37.18
CA GLN A 157 -7.09 7.37 -37.65
C GLN A 157 -7.38 7.05 -39.14
N GLU A 158 -8.62 7.15 -39.58
CA GLU A 158 -8.98 7.02 -41.00
C GLU A 158 -8.39 8.14 -41.86
N ARG A 159 -8.32 9.38 -41.32
CA ARG A 159 -7.68 10.51 -42.01
C ARG A 159 -6.16 10.33 -42.11
N VAL A 160 -5.55 9.74 -41.07
CA VAL A 160 -4.14 9.34 -41.09
C VAL A 160 -3.90 8.35 -42.22
N MET A 161 -4.69 7.29 -42.35
CA MET A 161 -4.55 6.31 -43.42
C MET A 161 -4.68 6.95 -44.81
N ARG A 162 -5.76 7.72 -45.01
CA ARG A 162 -5.94 8.45 -46.28
C ARG A 162 -4.77 9.38 -46.62
N SER A 163 -4.07 9.94 -45.62
CA SER A 163 -2.90 10.79 -45.85
C SER A 163 -1.68 9.99 -46.25
N LEU A 164 -1.50 8.78 -45.69
CA LEU A 164 -0.44 7.83 -46.07
C LEU A 164 -0.65 7.30 -47.50
N ASP A 165 -1.89 6.98 -47.90
CA ASP A 165 -2.29 6.49 -49.21
C ASP A 165 -2.04 7.57 -50.29
N LYS A 166 -2.11 8.85 -49.95
CA LYS A 166 -1.77 9.99 -50.79
C LYS A 166 -0.25 10.24 -50.93
N GLY A 167 0.56 9.34 -50.36
CA GLY A 167 2.03 9.40 -50.47
C GLY A 167 2.74 10.27 -49.44
N LEU A 168 2.02 10.81 -48.42
CA LEU A 168 2.67 11.56 -47.36
C LEU A 168 3.54 10.63 -46.49
N SER A 169 4.73 11.08 -46.13
CA SER A 169 5.61 10.31 -45.23
C SER A 169 5.02 10.20 -43.80
N VAL A 170 5.42 9.15 -43.10
CA VAL A 170 5.04 8.95 -41.67
C VAL A 170 5.37 10.17 -40.82
N SER A 171 6.47 10.84 -41.11
CA SER A 171 6.91 12.04 -40.37
C SER A 171 6.01 13.25 -40.61
N GLU A 172 5.60 13.47 -41.86
CA GLU A 172 4.66 14.54 -42.22
C GLU A 172 3.29 14.31 -41.64
N VAL A 173 2.79 13.06 -41.70
CA VAL A 173 1.52 12.68 -41.10
C VAL A 173 1.55 12.85 -39.56
N ALA A 174 2.60 12.41 -38.89
CA ALA A 174 2.76 12.58 -37.46
C ALA A 174 2.70 14.06 -37.04
N ARG A 175 3.38 14.93 -37.79
CA ARG A 175 3.37 16.40 -37.57
C ARG A 175 1.99 17.00 -37.83
N LYS A 176 1.33 16.60 -38.92
CA LYS A 176 0.00 17.10 -39.31
C LYS A 176 -1.09 16.77 -38.27
N PHE A 177 -1.01 15.60 -37.63
CA PHE A 177 -2.01 15.14 -36.64
C PHE A 177 -1.56 15.33 -35.18
N GLY A 178 -0.45 16.01 -34.93
CA GLY A 178 0.04 16.28 -33.57
C GLY A 178 0.35 15.01 -32.77
N THR A 179 0.83 13.94 -33.44
CA THR A 179 1.08 12.65 -32.80
C THR A 179 2.51 12.14 -33.06
N SER A 180 2.87 11.02 -32.42
CA SER A 180 4.18 10.41 -32.64
C SER A 180 4.22 9.57 -33.93
N ARG A 181 5.40 9.45 -34.55
CA ARG A 181 5.66 8.53 -35.68
C ARG A 181 5.25 7.10 -35.30
N GLN A 182 5.52 6.69 -34.07
CA GLN A 182 5.16 5.35 -33.57
C GLN A 182 3.64 5.14 -33.57
N THR A 183 2.85 6.16 -33.21
CA THR A 183 1.38 6.11 -33.28
C THR A 183 0.92 5.94 -34.72
N VAL A 184 1.48 6.69 -35.68
CA VAL A 184 1.14 6.56 -37.11
C VAL A 184 1.49 5.16 -37.65
N MET A 185 2.66 4.63 -37.29
CA MET A 185 3.08 3.27 -37.68
C MET A 185 2.15 2.21 -37.12
N ARG A 186 1.70 2.36 -35.86
CA ARG A 186 0.75 1.42 -35.23
C ARG A 186 -0.62 1.45 -35.93
N ILE A 187 -1.13 2.63 -36.27
CA ILE A 187 -2.39 2.77 -37.01
C ILE A 187 -2.28 2.07 -38.37
N ARG A 188 -1.17 2.26 -39.09
CA ARG A 188 -0.91 1.59 -40.37
C ARG A 188 -0.89 0.07 -40.25
N ALA A 189 -0.23 -0.46 -39.20
CA ALA A 189 -0.15 -1.89 -38.93
C ALA A 189 -1.54 -2.50 -38.61
N SER A 190 -2.33 -1.82 -37.75
CA SER A 190 -3.68 -2.27 -37.38
C SER A 190 -4.64 -2.34 -38.58
N SER A 191 -4.52 -1.40 -39.51
CA SER A 191 -5.36 -1.38 -40.72
C SER A 191 -4.95 -2.48 -41.71
N ALA A 192 -3.67 -2.86 -41.78
CA ALA A 192 -3.18 -3.95 -42.61
C ALA A 192 -3.70 -5.33 -42.12
N THR A 193 -3.79 -5.51 -40.79
CA THR A 193 -4.29 -6.76 -40.17
C THR A 193 -5.79 -6.90 -40.40
N ALA A 194 -6.57 -5.83 -40.31
CA ALA A 194 -8.02 -5.85 -40.58
C ALA A 194 -8.37 -6.15 -42.04
N ALA A 195 -7.50 -5.85 -42.99
CA ALA A 195 -7.70 -6.12 -44.41
C ALA A 195 -7.30 -7.56 -44.83
N THR A 196 -6.75 -8.37 -43.92
CA THR A 196 -6.33 -9.76 -44.18
C THR A 196 -7.32 -10.78 -43.62
N GLU A 197 -8.32 -10.34 -42.85
CA GLU A 197 -9.35 -11.17 -42.22
C GLU A 197 -10.71 -11.14 -42.95
N ASP A 198 -10.85 -10.37 -44.04
CA ASP A 198 -11.96 -10.38 -44.99
C ASP A 198 -11.55 -11.10 -46.31
#